data_1376953c6ed7451d1b574345a7cf5ec6
#
_entry.id   1376953c6ed7451d1b574345a7cf5ec6
#
_cell.length_a   1.000
_cell.length_b   1.000
_cell.length_c   1.000
_cell.angle_alpha   90.00
_cell.angle_beta   90.00
_cell.angle_gamma   90.00
#
_symmetry.space_group_name_H-M   'P 1'
#
loop_
_entity.id
_entity.type
_entity.pdbx_description
1 polymer ?
#
loop_
_entity_poly.entity_id
_entity_poly.type
_entity_poly.pdbx_seq_one_letter_code
_entity_poly.pdbx_strand_id
1 'polypeptide(L)'
;LKALPLHHELWYEIDDIQDLDIAESIFAEDTITPIASRYGGYWRYPHILDYCYLVNPYFPNSRLLAEIKANFERLISQYPSGVRVNSLLAGKNFNIKPEYVVVGNGAAELIKSIMENMEGKIGITLPTFEEYPNRRDKTTVVSFIPSNPDFSYTAQDLKTHFADKDISALLLINPDNPSGNFIGFNEVLDLCEWTQKKGIRFILDESFVDFTDESVHNTLLRNDILEKYNHLIILKSISKSYGVPGLRLGILATSDPLVIGRTKQDIAIWNINSFAEFYMQIYGKYETDYQKACLRFIEERDYLKKQLEAIPWLRVIPS
;
A
#
# COMPACT_ATOMS: atom_id res chain seq x y z
N LEU A 1 6.72 51.18 13.72
CA LEU A 1 6.62 50.14 12.73
C LEU A 1 5.16 50.04 12.27
N LYS A 2 4.92 50.14 10.96
CA LYS A 2 3.61 49.87 10.37
C LYS A 2 3.65 48.47 9.76
N ALA A 3 2.72 47.60 10.11
CA ALA A 3 2.56 46.30 9.46
C ALA A 3 1.88 46.49 8.09
N LEU A 4 2.43 45.91 7.07
CA LEU A 4 1.82 45.80 5.75
C LEU A 4 1.24 44.39 5.63
N PRO A 5 -0.10 44.23 5.58
CA PRO A 5 -0.70 42.92 5.40
C PRO A 5 -0.46 42.44 3.97
N LEU A 6 0.07 41.25 3.81
CA LEU A 6 0.14 40.52 2.55
C LEU A 6 -1.18 39.75 2.38
N HIS A 7 -2.04 40.19 1.46
CA HIS A 7 -3.30 39.51 1.12
C HIS A 7 -3.06 38.65 -0.10
N HIS A 8 -3.18 37.34 0.01
CA HIS A 8 -3.11 36.36 -1.09
C HIS A 8 -1.76 36.20 -1.81
N GLU A 9 -0.69 36.85 -1.35
CA GLU A 9 0.63 36.68 -1.92
C GLU A 9 1.37 35.51 -1.26
N LEU A 10 1.99 34.69 -2.09
CA LEU A 10 2.86 33.62 -1.63
C LEU A 10 4.16 34.22 -1.08
N TRP A 11 4.54 33.81 0.11
CA TRP A 11 5.84 34.12 0.67
C TRP A 11 6.38 32.89 1.38
N TYR A 12 7.69 32.76 1.46
CA TYR A 12 8.36 31.67 2.16
C TYR A 12 9.64 32.19 2.83
N GLU A 13 9.85 31.84 4.09
CA GLU A 13 11.05 32.16 4.86
C GLU A 13 12.12 31.12 4.56
N ILE A 14 13.35 31.57 4.31
CA ILE A 14 14.49 30.71 3.97
C ILE A 14 15.51 30.83 5.09
N ASP A 15 15.59 29.79 5.94
CA ASP A 15 16.55 29.67 7.03
C ASP A 15 17.71 28.72 6.69
N ASP A 16 17.47 27.75 5.82
CA ASP A 16 18.44 26.75 5.41
C ASP A 16 18.36 26.38 3.92
N ILE A 17 19.22 25.45 3.49
CA ILE A 17 19.27 24.98 2.09
C ILE A 17 18.01 24.22 1.67
N GLN A 18 17.32 23.58 2.62
CA GLN A 18 16.07 22.88 2.35
C GLN A 18 14.93 23.87 2.13
N ASP A 19 14.91 24.96 2.89
CA ASP A 19 13.94 26.04 2.70
C ASP A 19 14.14 26.74 1.35
N LEU A 20 15.39 26.90 0.92
CA LEU A 20 15.70 27.41 -0.41
C LEU A 20 15.13 26.50 -1.51
N ASP A 21 15.36 25.18 -1.42
CA ASP A 21 14.83 24.19 -2.38
C ASP A 21 13.30 24.20 -2.42
N ILE A 22 12.64 24.37 -1.27
CA ILE A 22 11.18 24.52 -1.18
C ILE A 22 10.73 25.84 -1.84
N ALA A 23 11.38 26.95 -1.52
CA ALA A 23 11.06 28.25 -2.11
C ALA A 23 11.23 28.22 -3.64
N GLU A 24 12.35 27.70 -4.14
CA GLU A 24 12.57 27.51 -5.57
C GLU A 24 11.46 26.67 -6.22
N SER A 25 10.99 25.62 -5.55
CA SER A 25 9.88 24.78 -6.04
C SER A 25 8.54 25.50 -6.07
N ILE A 26 8.28 26.40 -5.09
CA ILE A 26 7.04 27.18 -5.00
C ILE A 26 6.99 28.29 -6.06
N PHE A 27 8.13 28.93 -6.33
CA PHE A 27 8.22 30.10 -7.22
C PHE A 27 8.72 29.75 -8.63
N ALA A 28 8.96 28.47 -8.95
CA ALA A 28 9.34 28.04 -10.28
C ALA A 28 8.21 28.26 -11.31
N GLU A 29 8.56 28.52 -12.57
CA GLU A 29 7.60 28.55 -13.68
C GLU A 29 6.91 27.19 -13.87
N ASP A 30 7.67 26.10 -13.79
CA ASP A 30 7.14 24.73 -13.69
C ASP A 30 7.21 24.26 -12.22
N THR A 31 6.10 24.36 -11.52
CA THR A 31 5.99 23.94 -10.12
C THR A 31 5.77 22.43 -9.95
N ILE A 32 5.30 21.72 -10.99
CA ILE A 32 4.90 20.31 -10.91
C ILE A 32 6.13 19.40 -10.85
N THR A 33 7.08 19.58 -11.75
CA THR A 33 8.27 18.71 -11.84
C THR A 33 9.12 18.71 -10.58
N PRO A 34 9.50 19.86 -9.99
CA PRO A 34 10.25 19.90 -8.73
C PRO A 34 9.48 19.23 -7.57
N ILE A 35 8.18 19.48 -7.46
CA ILE A 35 7.35 18.89 -6.40
C ILE A 35 7.21 17.38 -6.59
N ALA A 36 6.93 16.90 -7.80
CA ALA A 36 6.79 15.49 -8.11
C ALA A 36 8.08 14.72 -7.84
N SER A 37 9.24 15.29 -8.14
CA SER A 37 10.55 14.67 -7.93
C SER A 37 10.90 14.42 -6.47
N ARG A 38 10.20 15.05 -5.51
CA ARG A 38 10.40 14.83 -4.07
C ARG A 38 9.84 13.51 -3.57
N TYR A 39 8.90 12.89 -4.27
CA TYR A 39 8.23 11.64 -3.89
C TYR A 39 7.65 11.65 -2.47
N GLY A 40 7.27 12.83 -1.94
CA GLY A 40 6.71 12.96 -0.61
C GLY A 40 6.98 14.30 0.06
N GLY A 41 6.55 14.42 1.32
CA GLY A 41 6.76 15.66 2.08
C GLY A 41 5.86 16.81 1.63
N TYR A 42 4.78 16.54 0.92
CA TYR A 42 3.86 17.54 0.35
C TYR A 42 3.14 18.39 1.41
N TRP A 43 3.14 17.95 2.65
CA TRP A 43 2.66 18.75 3.78
C TRP A 43 3.41 20.08 3.98
N ARG A 44 4.58 20.25 3.35
CA ARG A 44 5.31 21.52 3.29
C ARG A 44 4.71 22.52 2.31
N TYR A 45 3.79 22.09 1.46
CA TYR A 45 3.16 22.88 0.40
C TYR A 45 1.66 23.04 0.68
N PRO A 46 1.24 23.93 1.61
CA PRO A 46 -0.15 23.99 2.11
C PRO A 46 -1.17 24.39 1.05
N HIS A 47 -0.74 24.91 -0.09
CA HIS A 47 -1.61 25.33 -1.18
C HIS A 47 -1.82 24.26 -2.28
N ILE A 48 -1.13 23.12 -2.17
CA ILE A 48 -1.29 22.02 -3.11
C ILE A 48 -2.53 21.21 -2.76
N LEU A 49 -3.35 20.94 -3.77
CA LEU A 49 -4.37 19.91 -3.71
C LEU A 49 -3.74 18.58 -4.10
N ASP A 50 -3.54 17.69 -3.12
CA ASP A 50 -2.94 16.39 -3.33
C ASP A 50 -3.98 15.37 -3.80
N TYR A 51 -3.86 14.93 -5.04
CA TYR A 51 -4.63 13.83 -5.65
C TYR A 51 -3.79 12.57 -5.88
N CYS A 52 -2.57 12.53 -5.35
CA CYS A 52 -1.62 11.43 -5.56
C CYS A 52 -1.72 10.35 -4.48
N TYR A 53 -1.92 10.73 -3.22
CA TYR A 53 -1.88 9.81 -2.10
C TYR A 53 -3.26 9.35 -1.65
N LEU A 54 -3.56 8.06 -1.90
CA LEU A 54 -4.74 7.39 -1.36
C LEU A 54 -4.48 6.99 0.10
N VAL A 55 -4.75 7.90 1.02
CA VAL A 55 -4.61 7.69 2.47
C VAL A 55 -5.93 8.04 3.12
N ASN A 56 -6.45 7.16 3.99
CA ASN A 56 -7.69 7.37 4.70
C ASN A 56 -7.61 8.64 5.59
N PRO A 57 -8.37 9.70 5.31
CA PRO A 57 -8.32 10.93 6.10
C PRO A 57 -9.16 10.86 7.39
N TYR A 58 -9.96 9.80 7.55
CA TYR A 58 -10.89 9.62 8.67
C TYR A 58 -10.31 8.78 9.81
N PHE A 59 -9.12 8.21 9.60
CA PHE A 59 -8.38 7.45 10.60
C PHE A 59 -6.87 7.78 10.46
N PRO A 60 -6.08 7.79 11.56
CA PRO A 60 -6.46 7.50 12.93
C PRO A 60 -7.28 8.62 13.59
N ASN A 61 -8.15 8.25 14.57
CA ASN A 61 -8.94 9.21 15.31
C ASN A 61 -8.12 9.98 16.35
N SER A 62 -8.72 11.06 16.90
CA SER A 62 -8.05 11.93 17.88
C SER A 62 -7.62 11.21 19.16
N ARG A 63 -8.36 10.17 19.60
CA ARG A 63 -8.02 9.39 20.80
C ARG A 63 -6.76 8.56 20.60
N LEU A 64 -6.63 7.88 19.46
CA LEU A 64 -5.43 7.12 19.11
C LEU A 64 -4.22 8.06 18.99
N LEU A 65 -4.39 9.20 18.32
CA LEU A 65 -3.33 10.20 18.19
C LEU A 65 -2.90 10.76 19.55
N ALA A 66 -3.86 11.00 20.47
CA ALA A 66 -3.55 11.43 21.82
C ALA A 66 -2.75 10.37 22.61
N GLU A 67 -3.06 9.08 22.42
CA GLU A 67 -2.31 7.99 23.06
C GLU A 67 -0.86 7.90 22.54
N ILE A 68 -0.64 8.10 21.23
CA ILE A 68 0.70 8.20 20.66
C ILE A 68 1.46 9.41 21.21
N LYS A 69 0.82 10.59 21.25
CA LYS A 69 1.42 11.82 21.78
C LYS A 69 1.82 11.68 23.24
N ALA A 70 1.00 11.04 24.07
CA ALA A 70 1.29 10.80 25.49
C ALA A 70 2.51 9.88 25.71
N ASN A 71 2.91 9.10 24.70
CA ASN A 71 4.06 8.19 24.76
C ASN A 71 5.26 8.69 23.94
N PHE A 72 5.19 9.89 23.36
CA PHE A 72 6.16 10.39 22.37
C PHE A 72 7.61 10.32 22.87
N GLU A 73 7.92 10.86 24.05
CA GLU A 73 9.27 10.91 24.62
C GLU A 73 9.87 9.51 24.80
N ARG A 74 9.05 8.56 25.25
CA ARG A 74 9.48 7.17 25.40
C ARG A 74 9.72 6.51 24.04
N LEU A 75 8.83 6.73 23.08
CA LEU A 75 8.91 6.10 21.77
C LEU A 75 10.08 6.61 20.94
N ILE A 76 10.47 7.89 21.08
CA ILE A 76 11.59 8.45 20.34
C ILE A 76 12.94 8.05 20.95
N SER A 77 12.98 7.76 22.25
CA SER A 77 14.23 7.48 22.98
C SER A 77 14.56 5.99 23.13
N GLN A 78 13.66 5.07 22.76
CA GLN A 78 13.82 3.64 22.94
C GLN A 78 13.82 2.88 21.62
N TYR A 79 14.61 1.82 21.54
CA TYR A 79 14.57 0.89 20.41
C TYR A 79 13.24 0.12 20.36
N PRO A 80 12.74 -0.18 19.16
CA PRO A 80 11.61 -1.10 19.02
C PRO A 80 12.05 -2.54 19.32
N SER A 81 11.04 -3.41 19.46
CA SER A 81 11.27 -4.86 19.55
C SER A 81 11.70 -5.44 18.20
N GLY A 82 12.33 -6.63 18.25
CA GLY A 82 12.73 -7.33 17.04
C GLY A 82 11.58 -8.05 16.33
N VAL A 83 11.89 -8.62 15.17
CA VAL A 83 10.96 -9.26 14.21
C VAL A 83 9.97 -10.23 14.86
N ARG A 84 10.39 -11.02 15.86
CA ARG A 84 9.52 -12.00 16.54
C ARG A 84 8.33 -11.33 17.24
N VAL A 85 8.57 -10.24 17.96
CA VAL A 85 7.50 -9.51 18.66
C VAL A 85 6.58 -8.82 17.66
N ASN A 86 7.14 -8.23 16.61
CA ASN A 86 6.37 -7.58 15.54
C ASN A 86 5.47 -8.59 14.82
N SER A 87 5.94 -9.83 14.56
CA SER A 87 5.11 -10.90 14.00
C SER A 87 3.97 -11.31 14.94
N LEU A 88 4.20 -11.34 16.27
CA LEU A 88 3.13 -11.60 17.25
C LEU A 88 2.06 -10.53 17.24
N LEU A 89 2.46 -9.26 17.19
CA LEU A 89 1.52 -8.12 17.12
C LEU A 89 0.71 -8.13 15.82
N ALA A 90 1.37 -8.36 14.69
CA ALA A 90 0.70 -8.46 13.40
C ALA A 90 -0.25 -9.67 13.35
N GLY A 91 0.20 -10.83 13.82
CA GLY A 91 -0.62 -12.03 13.91
C GLY A 91 -1.91 -11.80 14.70
N LYS A 92 -1.81 -11.10 15.84
CA LYS A 92 -2.97 -10.71 16.65
C LYS A 92 -3.90 -9.75 15.88
N ASN A 93 -3.34 -8.70 15.26
CA ASN A 93 -4.14 -7.66 14.61
C ASN A 93 -4.86 -8.13 13.34
N PHE A 94 -4.27 -9.11 12.63
CA PHE A 94 -4.83 -9.68 11.40
C PHE A 94 -5.43 -11.07 11.59
N ASN A 95 -5.48 -11.58 12.82
CA ASN A 95 -6.01 -12.91 13.16
C ASN A 95 -5.35 -14.03 12.34
N ILE A 96 -4.04 -13.95 12.13
CA ILE A 96 -3.22 -14.96 11.45
C ILE A 96 -2.11 -15.48 12.36
N LYS A 97 -1.60 -16.68 12.06
CA LYS A 97 -0.52 -17.27 12.83
C LYS A 97 0.74 -16.40 12.73
N PRO A 98 1.42 -16.10 13.86
CA PRO A 98 2.62 -15.25 13.85
C PRO A 98 3.78 -15.79 13.00
N GLU A 99 3.85 -17.09 12.81
CA GLU A 99 4.84 -17.74 11.92
C GLU A 99 4.57 -17.49 10.45
N TYR A 100 3.38 -17.05 10.07
CA TYR A 100 2.99 -16.77 8.69
C TYR A 100 3.15 -15.30 8.31
N VAL A 101 3.58 -14.44 9.23
CA VAL A 101 3.65 -13.00 8.96
C VAL A 101 5.01 -12.38 9.27
N VAL A 102 5.44 -11.48 8.40
CA VAL A 102 6.60 -10.59 8.60
C VAL A 102 6.12 -9.15 8.47
N VAL A 103 6.58 -8.29 9.39
CA VAL A 103 6.30 -6.84 9.37
C VAL A 103 7.49 -6.12 8.77
N GLY A 104 7.23 -5.25 7.78
CA GLY A 104 8.24 -4.45 7.11
C GLY A 104 8.11 -2.95 7.37
N ASN A 105 9.19 -2.23 7.11
CA ASN A 105 9.24 -0.77 7.09
C ASN A 105 8.50 -0.23 5.84
N GLY A 106 7.17 -0.35 5.88
CA GLY A 106 6.30 -0.23 4.73
C GLY A 106 6.31 -1.48 3.85
N ALA A 107 5.27 -1.62 3.01
CA ALA A 107 5.22 -2.70 2.03
C ALA A 107 6.42 -2.68 1.07
N ALA A 108 7.01 -1.51 0.79
CA ALA A 108 8.13 -1.37 -0.13
C ALA A 108 9.38 -2.18 0.29
N GLU A 109 9.68 -2.28 1.59
CA GLU A 109 10.78 -3.14 2.07
C GLU A 109 10.51 -4.61 1.76
N LEU A 110 9.27 -5.07 1.96
CA LEU A 110 8.85 -6.45 1.70
C LEU A 110 8.77 -6.75 0.21
N ILE A 111 8.28 -5.80 -0.61
CA ILE A 111 8.28 -5.89 -2.07
C ILE A 111 9.71 -6.06 -2.57
N LYS A 112 10.63 -5.22 -2.09
CA LYS A 112 12.05 -5.33 -2.45
C LYS A 112 12.59 -6.73 -2.14
N SER A 113 12.41 -7.20 -0.91
CA SER A 113 12.88 -8.53 -0.49
C SER A 113 12.35 -9.65 -1.39
N ILE A 114 11.04 -9.66 -1.69
CA ILE A 114 10.46 -10.70 -2.56
C ILE A 114 10.98 -10.57 -3.99
N MET A 115 10.94 -9.39 -4.55
CA MET A 115 11.24 -9.19 -5.98
C MET A 115 12.70 -9.44 -6.30
N GLU A 116 13.64 -9.06 -5.43
CA GLU A 116 15.07 -9.28 -5.61
C GLU A 116 15.47 -10.75 -5.39
N ASN A 117 14.75 -11.48 -4.53
CA ASN A 117 15.02 -12.90 -4.24
C ASN A 117 14.24 -13.90 -5.11
N MET A 118 13.39 -13.41 -6.01
CA MET A 118 12.59 -14.26 -6.88
C MET A 118 13.36 -14.66 -8.13
N GLU A 119 13.39 -15.95 -8.42
CA GLU A 119 13.96 -16.50 -9.63
C GLU A 119 12.95 -16.53 -10.78
N GLY A 120 13.45 -16.52 -12.02
CA GLY A 120 12.64 -16.63 -13.23
C GLY A 120 11.89 -15.35 -13.60
N LYS A 121 10.85 -15.49 -14.41
CA LYS A 121 10.04 -14.37 -14.93
C LYS A 121 8.80 -14.18 -14.11
N ILE A 122 8.33 -12.93 -14.03
CA ILE A 122 7.10 -12.55 -13.37
C ILE A 122 6.08 -12.01 -14.36
N GLY A 123 4.84 -12.50 -14.27
CA GLY A 123 3.68 -11.94 -14.95
C GLY A 123 3.12 -10.75 -14.14
N ILE A 124 2.89 -9.63 -14.80
CA ILE A 124 2.29 -8.42 -14.19
C ILE A 124 1.24 -7.80 -15.12
N THR A 125 0.29 -7.07 -14.56
CA THR A 125 -0.64 -6.22 -15.31
C THR A 125 -0.07 -4.81 -15.43
N LEU A 126 -0.25 -4.13 -16.56
CA LEU A 126 0.13 -2.73 -16.76
C LEU A 126 -1.10 -1.90 -17.16
N PRO A 127 -1.20 -0.64 -16.68
CA PRO A 127 -0.29 0.04 -15.76
C PRO A 127 -0.29 -0.61 -14.37
N THR A 128 0.76 -0.41 -13.58
CA THR A 128 0.91 -1.01 -12.26
C THR A 128 1.65 -0.10 -11.29
N PHE A 129 1.71 -0.48 -10.01
CA PHE A 129 2.56 0.18 -9.04
C PHE A 129 4.03 -0.13 -9.32
N GLU A 130 4.78 0.90 -9.69
CA GLU A 130 6.15 0.82 -10.23
C GLU A 130 7.18 0.16 -9.30
N GLU A 131 6.93 0.09 -7.99
CA GLU A 131 7.85 -0.53 -7.04
C GLU A 131 8.11 -2.01 -7.36
N TYR A 132 7.13 -2.72 -7.96
CA TYR A 132 7.30 -4.11 -8.34
C TYR A 132 8.22 -4.30 -9.56
N PRO A 133 7.91 -3.73 -10.74
CA PRO A 133 8.75 -3.91 -11.92
C PRO A 133 10.12 -3.25 -11.78
N ASN A 134 10.25 -2.14 -11.04
CA ASN A 134 11.52 -1.45 -10.86
C ASN A 134 12.55 -2.24 -10.04
N ARG A 135 12.13 -3.31 -9.33
CA ARG A 135 13.00 -4.24 -8.60
C ARG A 135 13.46 -5.43 -9.46
N ARG A 136 13.10 -5.44 -10.73
CA ARG A 136 13.40 -6.54 -11.64
C ARG A 136 14.12 -6.06 -12.89
N ASP A 137 14.94 -6.94 -13.48
CA ASP A 137 15.40 -6.72 -14.84
C ASP A 137 14.19 -6.77 -15.80
N LYS A 138 14.11 -5.82 -16.72
CA LYS A 138 13.00 -5.71 -17.68
C LYS A 138 12.79 -6.97 -18.51
N THR A 139 13.86 -7.74 -18.76
CA THR A 139 13.80 -9.02 -19.52
C THR A 139 13.11 -10.14 -18.74
N THR A 140 12.96 -9.99 -17.41
CA THR A 140 12.29 -10.95 -16.54
C THR A 140 10.84 -10.59 -16.25
N VAL A 141 10.31 -9.51 -16.85
CA VAL A 141 8.94 -9.06 -16.68
C VAL A 141 8.12 -9.41 -17.93
N VAL A 142 7.03 -10.14 -17.74
CA VAL A 142 6.06 -10.49 -18.79
C VAL A 142 4.77 -9.73 -18.50
N SER A 143 4.44 -8.77 -19.36
CA SER A 143 3.33 -7.85 -19.12
C SER A 143 2.03 -8.32 -19.76
N PHE A 144 0.92 -8.12 -19.06
CA PHE A 144 -0.43 -8.09 -19.59
C PHE A 144 -0.93 -6.65 -19.62
N ILE A 145 -1.41 -6.18 -20.77
CA ILE A 145 -1.99 -4.86 -20.93
C ILE A 145 -3.43 -5.04 -21.38
N PRO A 146 -4.43 -4.63 -20.55
CA PRO A 146 -5.83 -4.66 -20.97
C PRO A 146 -6.06 -3.84 -22.24
N SER A 147 -6.73 -4.43 -23.20
CA SER A 147 -6.97 -3.78 -24.51
C SER A 147 -8.15 -2.80 -24.54
N ASN A 148 -8.93 -2.76 -23.44
CA ASN A 148 -10.07 -1.86 -23.33
C ASN A 148 -9.67 -0.52 -22.68
N PRO A 149 -10.43 0.55 -22.97
CA PRO A 149 -10.07 1.89 -22.49
C PRO A 149 -10.31 2.11 -20.99
N ASP A 150 -10.96 1.19 -20.29
CA ASP A 150 -11.18 1.25 -18.84
C ASP A 150 -10.11 0.49 -18.04
N PHE A 151 -9.13 -0.12 -18.71
CA PHE A 151 -8.10 -0.96 -18.12
C PHE A 151 -8.68 -2.10 -17.27
N SER A 152 -9.93 -2.50 -17.56
CA SER A 152 -10.60 -3.57 -16.84
C SER A 152 -10.15 -4.94 -17.32
N TYR A 153 -10.08 -5.90 -16.41
CA TYR A 153 -9.73 -7.29 -16.70
C TYR A 153 -10.29 -8.23 -15.64
N THR A 154 -10.40 -9.48 -15.97
CA THR A 154 -10.89 -10.57 -15.13
C THR A 154 -9.78 -11.55 -14.80
N ALA A 155 -10.01 -12.45 -13.84
CA ALA A 155 -9.12 -13.60 -13.61
C ALA A 155 -8.96 -14.47 -14.86
N GLN A 156 -10.01 -14.61 -15.68
CA GLN A 156 -9.97 -15.40 -16.90
C GLN A 156 -9.07 -14.77 -17.97
N ASP A 157 -9.05 -13.45 -18.09
CA ASP A 157 -8.14 -12.74 -19.02
C ASP A 157 -6.67 -13.01 -18.64
N LEU A 158 -6.35 -12.93 -17.35
CA LEU A 158 -5.01 -13.24 -16.86
C LEU A 158 -4.62 -14.70 -17.12
N LYS A 159 -5.51 -15.66 -16.83
CA LYS A 159 -5.27 -17.08 -17.11
C LYS A 159 -5.01 -17.32 -18.59
N THR A 160 -5.82 -16.71 -19.46
CA THR A 160 -5.69 -16.86 -20.90
C THR A 160 -4.37 -16.29 -21.40
N HIS A 161 -4.02 -15.08 -20.92
CA HIS A 161 -2.78 -14.41 -21.37
C HIS A 161 -1.53 -15.16 -20.91
N PHE A 162 -1.52 -15.66 -19.67
CA PHE A 162 -0.33 -16.30 -19.08
C PHE A 162 -0.31 -17.84 -19.26
N ALA A 163 -1.31 -18.44 -19.93
CA ALA A 163 -1.42 -19.90 -20.09
C ALA A 163 -0.17 -20.55 -20.69
N ASP A 164 0.41 -19.90 -21.71
CA ASP A 164 1.55 -20.38 -22.48
C ASP A 164 2.84 -19.59 -22.23
N LYS A 165 2.83 -18.71 -21.22
CA LYS A 165 4.01 -17.91 -20.85
C LYS A 165 4.85 -18.65 -19.83
N ASP A 166 6.17 -18.59 -20.03
CA ASP A 166 7.14 -19.09 -19.07
C ASP A 166 7.32 -18.05 -17.96
N ILE A 167 6.48 -18.14 -16.92
CA ILE A 167 6.53 -17.31 -15.72
C ILE A 167 6.63 -18.17 -14.47
N SER A 168 7.46 -17.76 -13.52
CA SER A 168 7.63 -18.41 -12.21
C SER A 168 6.71 -17.81 -11.14
N ALA A 169 6.25 -16.58 -11.36
CA ALA A 169 5.33 -15.89 -10.48
C ALA A 169 4.32 -15.06 -11.27
N LEU A 170 3.16 -14.84 -10.66
CA LEU A 170 2.13 -13.91 -11.12
C LEU A 170 1.83 -12.91 -10.01
N LEU A 171 1.92 -11.61 -10.31
CA LEU A 171 1.51 -10.52 -9.43
C LEU A 171 0.10 -10.07 -9.79
N LEU A 172 -0.74 -9.96 -8.79
CA LEU A 172 -2.03 -9.27 -8.85
C LEU A 172 -2.08 -8.22 -7.73
N ILE A 173 -2.31 -6.97 -8.09
CA ILE A 173 -2.67 -5.91 -7.14
C ILE A 173 -4.20 -5.82 -7.16
N ASN A 174 -4.87 -6.00 -6.01
CA ASN A 174 -6.32 -6.10 -5.98
C ASN A 174 -6.93 -5.45 -4.71
N PRO A 175 -7.62 -4.32 -4.83
CA PRO A 175 -7.86 -3.49 -6.03
C PRO A 175 -6.58 -2.97 -6.68
N ASP A 176 -6.60 -2.84 -8.00
CA ASP A 176 -5.42 -2.48 -8.77
C ASP A 176 -5.06 -0.98 -8.64
N ASN A 177 -3.79 -0.71 -8.68
CA ASN A 177 -3.24 0.64 -8.67
C ASN A 177 -2.28 0.81 -9.87
N PRO A 178 -2.58 1.69 -10.86
CA PRO A 178 -3.51 2.83 -10.77
C PRO A 178 -4.89 2.61 -11.40
N SER A 179 -5.19 1.46 -12.01
CA SER A 179 -6.41 1.31 -12.83
C SER A 179 -7.72 1.31 -12.02
N GLY A 180 -7.64 0.94 -10.73
CA GLY A 180 -8.83 0.77 -9.89
C GLY A 180 -9.60 -0.53 -10.17
N ASN A 181 -9.15 -1.38 -11.12
CA ASN A 181 -9.83 -2.64 -11.43
C ASN A 181 -9.87 -3.54 -10.19
N PHE A 182 -11.01 -4.16 -9.95
CA PHE A 182 -11.22 -5.05 -8.83
C PHE A 182 -11.74 -6.41 -9.29
N ILE A 183 -11.08 -7.46 -8.86
CA ILE A 183 -11.48 -8.86 -9.09
C ILE A 183 -12.06 -9.40 -7.79
N GLY A 184 -13.27 -9.95 -7.84
CA GLY A 184 -13.98 -10.47 -6.67
C GLY A 184 -13.30 -11.70 -6.04
N PHE A 185 -13.59 -11.94 -4.75
CA PHE A 185 -12.98 -13.00 -3.95
C PHE A 185 -12.93 -14.37 -4.63
N ASN A 186 -14.05 -14.83 -5.20
CA ASN A 186 -14.11 -16.16 -5.83
C ASN A 186 -13.22 -16.26 -7.07
N GLU A 187 -13.12 -15.21 -7.85
CA GLU A 187 -12.24 -15.16 -9.03
C GLU A 187 -10.77 -15.11 -8.65
N VAL A 188 -10.42 -14.34 -7.58
CA VAL A 188 -9.04 -14.33 -7.05
C VAL A 188 -8.67 -15.71 -6.51
N LEU A 189 -9.58 -16.38 -5.83
CA LEU A 189 -9.37 -17.74 -5.34
C LEU A 189 -9.19 -18.75 -6.49
N ASP A 190 -9.99 -18.64 -7.54
CA ASP A 190 -9.86 -19.44 -8.75
C ASP A 190 -8.52 -19.19 -9.49
N LEU A 191 -8.06 -17.93 -9.50
CA LEU A 191 -6.73 -17.59 -10.01
C LEU A 191 -5.62 -18.20 -9.13
N CYS A 192 -5.79 -18.20 -7.82
CA CYS A 192 -4.88 -18.84 -6.88
C CYS A 192 -4.79 -20.36 -7.10
N GLU A 193 -5.93 -21.04 -7.33
CA GLU A 193 -5.95 -22.45 -7.68
C GLU A 193 -5.29 -22.75 -9.03
N TRP A 194 -5.50 -21.89 -10.01
CA TRP A 194 -4.89 -22.02 -11.33
C TRP A 194 -3.36 -21.88 -11.25
N THR A 195 -2.85 -20.88 -10.53
CA THR A 195 -1.41 -20.70 -10.33
C THR A 195 -0.78 -21.87 -9.60
N GLN A 196 -1.46 -22.46 -8.60
CA GLN A 196 -1.01 -23.67 -7.93
C GLN A 196 -0.86 -24.85 -8.88
N LYS A 197 -1.88 -25.11 -9.73
CA LYS A 197 -1.84 -26.18 -10.73
C LYS A 197 -0.73 -26.01 -11.76
N LYS A 198 -0.33 -24.77 -12.03
CA LYS A 198 0.77 -24.42 -12.96
C LYS A 198 2.15 -24.40 -12.30
N GLY A 199 2.23 -24.52 -10.97
CA GLY A 199 3.49 -24.37 -10.24
C GLY A 199 4.02 -22.92 -10.23
N ILE A 200 3.13 -21.96 -10.42
CA ILE A 200 3.43 -20.51 -10.44
C ILE A 200 3.20 -19.94 -9.04
N ARG A 201 4.15 -19.19 -8.50
CA ARG A 201 3.95 -18.44 -7.25
C ARG A 201 2.94 -17.33 -7.45
N PHE A 202 1.97 -17.20 -6.55
CA PHE A 202 0.98 -16.15 -6.63
C PHE A 202 1.28 -15.07 -5.61
N ILE A 203 1.53 -13.84 -6.07
CA ILE A 203 1.75 -12.66 -5.24
C ILE A 203 0.50 -11.79 -5.35
N LEU A 204 -0.18 -11.60 -4.23
CA LEU A 204 -1.39 -10.81 -4.13
C LEU A 204 -1.12 -9.58 -3.24
N ASP A 205 -1.24 -8.38 -3.82
CA ASP A 205 -1.18 -7.13 -3.05
C ASP A 205 -2.59 -6.69 -2.69
N GLU A 206 -2.90 -6.75 -1.40
CA GLU A 206 -4.19 -6.34 -0.81
C GLU A 206 -4.13 -4.96 -0.13
N SER A 207 -3.22 -4.07 -0.55
CA SER A 207 -3.03 -2.77 0.10
C SER A 207 -4.27 -1.88 0.09
N PHE A 208 -5.21 -2.11 -0.82
CA PHE A 208 -6.43 -1.34 -0.98
C PHE A 208 -7.73 -2.14 -0.73
N VAL A 209 -7.64 -3.40 -0.34
CA VAL A 209 -8.81 -4.27 -0.14
C VAL A 209 -9.79 -3.74 0.91
N ASP A 210 -9.31 -2.98 1.89
CA ASP A 210 -10.14 -2.39 2.94
C ASP A 210 -11.08 -1.27 2.43
N PHE A 211 -10.85 -0.79 1.20
CA PHE A 211 -11.70 0.20 0.53
C PHE A 211 -12.74 -0.43 -0.40
N THR A 212 -12.79 -1.75 -0.47
CA THR A 212 -13.84 -2.45 -1.22
C THR A 212 -15.10 -2.60 -0.39
N ASP A 213 -16.23 -2.70 -1.09
CA ASP A 213 -17.48 -3.10 -0.45
C ASP A 213 -17.30 -4.51 0.13
N GLU A 214 -17.80 -4.74 1.36
CA GLU A 214 -17.65 -6.03 2.05
C GLU A 214 -16.17 -6.50 2.20
N SER A 215 -15.25 -5.58 2.51
CA SER A 215 -13.81 -5.82 2.57
C SER A 215 -13.39 -7.06 3.39
N VAL A 216 -14.13 -7.39 4.46
CA VAL A 216 -13.90 -8.57 5.29
C VAL A 216 -14.07 -9.89 4.50
N HIS A 217 -14.91 -9.89 3.48
CA HIS A 217 -15.18 -11.06 2.62
C HIS A 217 -14.23 -11.12 1.42
N ASN A 218 -13.55 -10.01 1.09
CA ASN A 218 -12.71 -9.91 -0.11
C ASN A 218 -11.24 -10.25 0.14
N THR A 219 -10.80 -10.38 1.39
CA THR A 219 -9.38 -10.67 1.71
C THR A 219 -9.09 -12.18 1.71
N LEU A 220 -7.94 -12.56 1.14
CA LEU A 220 -7.35 -13.90 1.25
C LEU A 220 -6.43 -14.02 2.48
N LEU A 221 -6.24 -12.97 3.26
CA LEU A 221 -5.40 -12.96 4.46
C LEU A 221 -6.07 -13.74 5.61
N ARG A 222 -6.09 -15.06 5.47
CA ARG A 222 -6.76 -16.00 6.39
C ARG A 222 -5.91 -17.26 6.54
N ASN A 223 -5.88 -17.84 7.74
CA ASN A 223 -5.08 -19.04 8.02
C ASN A 223 -5.48 -20.23 7.13
N ASP A 224 -6.77 -20.50 6.98
CA ASP A 224 -7.29 -21.60 6.16
C ASP A 224 -6.87 -21.50 4.69
N ILE A 225 -6.80 -20.28 4.15
CA ILE A 225 -6.36 -20.01 2.77
C ILE A 225 -4.84 -20.15 2.65
N LEU A 226 -4.08 -19.52 3.55
CA LEU A 226 -2.62 -19.57 3.53
C LEU A 226 -2.12 -21.02 3.70
N GLU A 227 -2.76 -21.83 4.54
CA GLU A 227 -2.41 -23.24 4.74
C GLU A 227 -2.74 -24.11 3.52
N LYS A 228 -3.85 -23.83 2.86
CA LYS A 228 -4.25 -24.53 1.64
C LYS A 228 -3.35 -24.18 0.45
N TYR A 229 -2.88 -22.91 0.37
CA TYR A 229 -2.15 -22.37 -0.77
C TYR A 229 -0.77 -21.83 -0.34
N ASN A 230 0.17 -22.72 -0.05
CA ASN A 230 1.51 -22.36 0.40
C ASN A 230 2.35 -21.57 -0.64
N HIS A 231 1.95 -21.58 -1.92
CA HIS A 231 2.56 -20.79 -2.99
C HIS A 231 2.03 -19.33 -3.01
N LEU A 232 0.99 -19.02 -2.23
CA LEU A 232 0.42 -17.68 -2.10
C LEU A 232 1.27 -16.81 -1.17
N ILE A 233 1.60 -15.60 -1.62
CA ILE A 233 2.21 -14.55 -0.83
C ILE A 233 1.26 -13.35 -0.86
N ILE A 234 0.83 -12.89 0.30
CA ILE A 234 0.00 -11.69 0.42
C ILE A 234 0.85 -10.54 0.92
N LEU A 235 0.78 -9.40 0.24
CA LEU A 235 1.36 -8.13 0.66
C LEU A 235 0.24 -7.17 1.04
N LYS A 236 0.41 -6.41 2.11
CA LYS A 236 -0.55 -5.40 2.53
C LYS A 236 0.16 -4.20 3.15
N SER A 237 -0.05 -3.03 2.55
CA SER A 237 0.38 -1.76 3.14
C SER A 237 -0.57 -1.35 4.25
N ILE A 238 -0.03 -1.02 5.41
CA ILE A 238 -0.81 -0.48 6.53
C ILE A 238 -0.86 1.05 6.48
N SER A 239 -0.16 1.66 5.53
CA SER A 239 -0.10 3.11 5.40
C SER A 239 -1.35 3.73 4.79
N LYS A 240 -2.13 2.98 4.01
CA LYS A 240 -3.21 3.48 3.16
C LYS A 240 -4.53 3.58 3.92
N SER A 241 -5.23 2.48 4.07
CA SER A 241 -6.53 2.42 4.76
C SER A 241 -6.44 2.80 6.23
N TYR A 242 -5.32 2.52 6.87
CA TYR A 242 -5.07 2.88 8.27
C TYR A 242 -4.62 4.34 8.50
N GLY A 243 -4.44 5.13 7.46
CA GLY A 243 -4.16 6.57 7.56
C GLY A 243 -2.84 6.93 8.23
N VAL A 244 -1.85 6.04 8.22
CA VAL A 244 -0.57 6.22 8.94
C VAL A 244 0.67 6.05 8.05
N PRO A 245 0.74 6.76 6.90
CA PRO A 245 1.86 6.58 5.97
C PRO A 245 3.22 6.92 6.59
N GLY A 246 3.26 7.86 7.54
CA GLY A 246 4.48 8.26 8.25
C GLY A 246 5.04 7.20 9.19
N LEU A 247 4.23 6.24 9.66
CA LEU A 247 4.70 5.14 10.52
C LEU A 247 5.48 4.09 9.75
N ARG A 248 5.32 4.02 8.43
CA ARG A 248 6.01 3.06 7.58
C ARG A 248 5.75 1.61 8.00
N LEU A 249 4.51 1.15 7.86
CA LEU A 249 4.10 -0.23 8.18
C LEU A 249 3.58 -0.96 6.94
N GLY A 250 3.98 -2.21 6.80
CA GLY A 250 3.43 -3.17 5.85
C GLY A 250 3.61 -4.58 6.39
N ILE A 251 2.84 -5.52 5.85
CA ILE A 251 2.99 -6.95 6.17
C ILE A 251 3.12 -7.78 4.90
N LEU A 252 3.83 -8.88 5.06
CA LEU A 252 3.88 -10.01 4.16
C LEU A 252 3.33 -11.22 4.90
N ALA A 253 2.42 -11.94 4.27
CA ALA A 253 1.87 -13.17 4.84
C ALA A 253 1.93 -14.33 3.84
N THR A 254 2.39 -15.48 4.32
CA THR A 254 2.41 -16.76 3.61
C THR A 254 2.65 -17.90 4.59
N SER A 255 2.19 -19.11 4.28
CA SER A 255 2.53 -20.30 5.05
C SER A 255 3.83 -20.97 4.60
N ASP A 256 4.49 -20.47 3.55
CA ASP A 256 5.78 -20.97 3.09
C ASP A 256 6.91 -20.57 4.06
N PRO A 257 7.49 -21.49 4.84
CA PRO A 257 8.52 -21.16 5.81
C PRO A 257 9.83 -20.69 5.16
N LEU A 258 10.09 -21.05 3.91
CA LEU A 258 11.29 -20.62 3.19
C LEU A 258 11.18 -19.12 2.82
N VAL A 259 10.02 -18.67 2.36
CA VAL A 259 9.76 -17.26 2.08
C VAL A 259 9.84 -16.44 3.37
N ILE A 260 9.17 -16.89 4.43
CA ILE A 260 9.23 -16.24 5.75
C ILE A 260 10.68 -16.15 6.26
N GLY A 261 11.43 -17.26 6.16
CA GLY A 261 12.82 -17.32 6.62
C GLY A 261 13.73 -16.35 5.85
N ARG A 262 13.65 -16.34 4.53
CA ARG A 262 14.43 -15.43 3.67
C ARG A 262 14.09 -13.97 3.94
N THR A 263 12.80 -13.63 3.98
CA THR A 263 12.37 -12.25 4.27
C THR A 263 12.87 -11.78 5.63
N LYS A 264 12.84 -12.65 6.68
CA LYS A 264 13.38 -12.32 8.01
C LYS A 264 14.90 -12.14 8.03
N GLN A 265 15.63 -12.80 7.15
CA GLN A 265 17.08 -12.61 6.99
C GLN A 265 17.44 -11.32 6.25
N ASP A 266 16.58 -10.90 5.36
CA ASP A 266 16.80 -9.76 4.44
C ASP A 266 16.50 -8.41 5.12
N ILE A 267 15.57 -8.37 6.07
CA ILE A 267 15.22 -7.16 6.82
C ILE A 267 16.15 -6.93 8.00
N ALA A 268 16.33 -5.65 8.38
CA ALA A 268 17.16 -5.29 9.53
C ALA A 268 16.55 -5.75 10.86
N ILE A 269 17.38 -5.94 11.89
CA ILE A 269 16.95 -6.41 13.23
C ILE A 269 15.91 -5.48 13.87
N TRP A 270 16.01 -4.17 13.64
CA TRP A 270 15.06 -3.13 14.06
C TRP A 270 14.54 -2.40 12.82
N ASN A 271 13.90 -3.15 11.94
CA ASN A 271 13.46 -2.63 10.64
C ASN A 271 12.30 -1.65 10.73
N ILE A 272 11.46 -1.71 11.75
CA ILE A 272 10.40 -0.74 12.00
C ILE A 272 10.76 0.17 13.18
N ASN A 273 10.14 1.35 13.23
CA ASN A 273 10.35 2.28 14.33
C ASN A 273 9.42 1.98 15.52
N SER A 274 9.75 2.52 16.71
CA SER A 274 9.00 2.29 17.95
C SER A 274 7.58 2.86 17.91
N PHE A 275 7.32 3.91 17.14
CA PHE A 275 5.96 4.43 16.94
C PHE A 275 5.10 3.43 16.16
N ALA A 276 5.67 2.76 15.18
CA ALA A 276 5.02 1.72 14.39
C ALA A 276 4.68 0.50 15.24
N GLU A 277 5.62 0.03 16.07
CA GLU A 277 5.36 -1.05 17.02
C GLU A 277 4.26 -0.66 18.01
N PHE A 278 4.35 0.52 18.62
CA PHE A 278 3.35 0.99 19.57
C PHE A 278 1.97 1.12 18.93
N TYR A 279 1.89 1.61 17.69
CA TYR A 279 0.65 1.64 16.93
C TYR A 279 0.03 0.24 16.84
N MET A 280 0.80 -0.78 16.46
CA MET A 280 0.31 -2.16 16.40
C MET A 280 -0.14 -2.69 17.76
N GLN A 281 0.49 -2.27 18.87
CA GLN A 281 0.09 -2.66 20.22
C GLN A 281 -1.29 -2.11 20.60
N ILE A 282 -1.59 -0.87 20.22
CA ILE A 282 -2.82 -0.18 20.63
C ILE A 282 -3.95 -0.27 19.61
N TYR A 283 -3.67 -0.59 18.34
CA TYR A 283 -4.63 -0.59 17.23
C TYR A 283 -5.93 -1.34 17.57
N GLY A 284 -5.86 -2.52 18.15
CA GLY A 284 -7.04 -3.33 18.48
C GLY A 284 -8.09 -2.63 19.36
N LYS A 285 -7.69 -1.57 20.11
CA LYS A 285 -8.65 -0.73 20.87
C LYS A 285 -9.51 0.16 19.96
N TYR A 286 -9.06 0.38 18.73
CA TYR A 286 -9.63 1.34 17.78
C TYR A 286 -10.14 0.67 16.50
N GLU A 287 -10.20 -0.65 16.46
CA GLU A 287 -10.59 -1.43 15.26
C GLU A 287 -12.00 -1.04 14.77
N THR A 288 -12.96 -0.84 15.68
CA THR A 288 -14.31 -0.39 15.31
C THR A 288 -14.32 1.01 14.72
N ASP A 289 -13.46 1.92 15.24
CA ASP A 289 -13.33 3.27 14.68
C ASP A 289 -12.68 3.24 13.29
N TYR A 290 -11.71 2.33 13.09
CA TYR A 290 -11.11 2.06 11.78
C TYR A 290 -12.14 1.57 10.75
N GLN A 291 -12.95 0.57 11.11
CA GLN A 291 -13.99 0.04 10.23
C GLN A 291 -14.97 1.13 9.80
N LYS A 292 -15.43 1.98 10.75
CA LYS A 292 -16.30 3.13 10.44
C LYS A 292 -15.61 4.14 9.50
N ALA A 293 -14.32 4.36 9.67
CA ALA A 293 -13.56 5.27 8.81
C ALA A 293 -13.43 4.73 7.39
N CYS A 294 -13.26 3.41 7.21
CA CYS A 294 -13.25 2.78 5.89
C CYS A 294 -14.61 2.89 5.20
N LEU A 295 -15.72 2.62 5.92
CA LEU A 295 -17.06 2.81 5.38
C LEU A 295 -17.30 4.26 4.93
N ARG A 296 -16.92 5.22 5.76
CA ARG A 296 -17.02 6.64 5.38
C ARG A 296 -16.19 6.98 4.15
N PHE A 297 -15.00 6.40 4.01
CA PHE A 297 -14.17 6.58 2.82
C PHE A 297 -14.87 6.06 1.55
N ILE A 298 -15.51 4.89 1.65
CA ILE A 298 -16.29 4.28 0.56
C ILE A 298 -17.46 5.20 0.16
N GLU A 299 -18.21 5.70 1.14
CA GLU A 299 -19.32 6.65 0.91
C GLU A 299 -18.86 7.92 0.18
N GLU A 300 -17.73 8.50 0.58
CA GLU A 300 -17.17 9.70 -0.05
C GLU A 300 -16.61 9.42 -1.45
N ARG A 301 -16.00 8.25 -1.67
CA ARG A 301 -15.58 7.80 -3.00
C ARG A 301 -16.78 7.74 -3.95
N ASP A 302 -17.85 7.09 -3.51
CA ASP A 302 -19.06 6.90 -4.34
C ASP A 302 -19.76 8.24 -4.60
N TYR A 303 -19.78 9.12 -3.60
CA TYR A 303 -20.26 10.49 -3.77
C TYR A 303 -19.43 11.26 -4.81
N LEU A 304 -18.10 11.25 -4.68
CA LEU A 304 -17.20 11.92 -5.63
C LEU A 304 -17.39 11.36 -7.04
N LYS A 305 -17.41 10.04 -7.20
CA LYS A 305 -17.66 9.37 -8.48
C LYS A 305 -18.94 9.89 -9.14
N LYS A 306 -20.04 9.89 -8.39
CA LYS A 306 -21.34 10.39 -8.90
C LYS A 306 -21.28 11.85 -9.34
N GLN A 307 -20.55 12.72 -8.60
CA GLN A 307 -20.40 14.13 -8.99
C GLN A 307 -19.56 14.29 -10.26
N LEU A 308 -18.50 13.50 -10.41
CA LEU A 308 -17.65 13.52 -11.60
C LEU A 308 -18.38 12.99 -12.84
N GLU A 309 -19.19 11.93 -12.70
CA GLU A 309 -20.02 11.38 -13.78
C GLU A 309 -21.07 12.38 -14.32
N ALA A 310 -21.46 13.35 -13.51
CA ALA A 310 -22.38 14.42 -13.95
C ALA A 310 -21.71 15.48 -14.85
N ILE A 311 -20.39 15.46 -15.02
CA ILE A 311 -19.64 16.42 -15.83
C ILE A 311 -19.54 15.89 -17.28
N PRO A 312 -20.19 16.51 -18.29
CA PRO A 312 -20.38 15.91 -19.62
C PRO A 312 -19.10 15.62 -20.42
N TRP A 313 -18.03 16.33 -20.13
CA TRP A 313 -16.74 16.17 -20.83
C TRP A 313 -15.75 15.29 -20.08
N LEU A 314 -16.11 14.77 -18.91
CA LEU A 314 -15.28 13.91 -18.09
C LEU A 314 -15.72 12.45 -18.23
N ARG A 315 -14.75 11.59 -18.48
CA ARG A 315 -14.96 10.15 -18.39
C ARG A 315 -14.42 9.64 -17.07
N VAL A 316 -15.26 9.04 -16.27
CA VAL A 316 -14.89 8.42 -15.00
C VAL A 316 -14.66 6.91 -15.23
N ILE A 317 -13.46 6.44 -14.93
CA ILE A 317 -13.14 5.01 -14.96
C ILE A 317 -13.65 4.39 -13.65
N PRO A 318 -14.38 3.28 -13.68
CA PRO A 318 -14.83 2.58 -12.47
C PRO A 318 -13.64 2.15 -11.61
N SER A 319 -13.73 2.37 -10.30
CA SER A 319 -12.68 1.97 -9.36
C SER A 319 -13.26 1.63 -7.99
#